data_e1d9d16d14deda3f0ef958c1f15e3d4b
#
_entry.id   e1d9d16d14deda3f0ef958c1f15e3d4b
#
_cell.length_a   1.000
_cell.length_b   1.000
_cell.length_c   1.000
_cell.angle_alpha   90.00
_cell.angle_beta   90.00
_cell.angle_gamma   90.00
#
_symmetry.space_group_name_H-M   'P 1'
#
loop_
_entity.id
_entity.type
_entity.pdbx_description
1 polymer ?
#
loop_
_entity_poly.entity_id
_entity_poly.type
_entity_poly.pdbx_seq_one_letter_code
_entity_poly.pdbx_strand_id
1 'polypeptide(L)'
;MISFQRTENLSASALMTYENMRSYYEHYAVDWDCSKIEEQIRDLVNFDLLLKGEVVGAIRLAFDNDSCYVRDLQVSHHHQNKGFGAAALAECERLAINSGTNRLKLRVFRISPAYKLYVRSGFVVDSEDERFYNMSKMLS
;
A
#
# COMPACT_ATOMS: atom_id res chain seq x y z
N MET A 1 9.58 -16.89 -5.28
CA MET A 1 10.22 -15.57 -5.54
C MET A 1 9.18 -14.57 -5.99
N ILE A 2 9.23 -13.37 -5.43
CA ILE A 2 8.28 -12.31 -5.71
C ILE A 2 8.79 -11.44 -6.86
N SER A 3 7.89 -11.02 -7.74
CA SER A 3 8.17 -10.03 -8.76
C SER A 3 7.07 -8.98 -8.79
N PHE A 4 7.30 -7.88 -9.51
CA PHE A 4 6.36 -6.78 -9.62
C PHE A 4 6.16 -6.44 -11.09
N GLN A 5 4.90 -6.15 -11.46
CA GLN A 5 4.61 -5.67 -12.81
C GLN A 5 3.46 -4.66 -12.77
N ARG A 6 3.38 -3.81 -13.77
CA ARG A 6 2.28 -2.85 -13.87
C ARG A 6 0.95 -3.59 -13.90
N THR A 7 -0.01 -3.09 -13.14
CA THR A 7 -1.34 -3.71 -13.07
C THR A 7 -2.06 -3.59 -14.40
N GLU A 8 -2.52 -4.71 -14.94
CA GLU A 8 -3.29 -4.76 -16.18
C GLU A 8 -4.80 -4.80 -15.91
N ASN A 9 -5.21 -5.49 -14.84
CA ASN A 9 -6.62 -5.62 -14.49
C ASN A 9 -6.93 -4.83 -13.24
N LEU A 10 -7.31 -3.56 -13.43
CA LEU A 10 -7.58 -2.64 -12.33
C LEU A 10 -8.78 -3.08 -11.50
N SER A 11 -9.82 -3.63 -12.14
CA SER A 11 -11.02 -4.10 -11.44
C SER A 11 -10.71 -5.25 -10.48
N ALA A 12 -9.87 -6.20 -10.92
CA ALA A 12 -9.45 -7.32 -10.07
C ALA A 12 -8.60 -6.83 -8.89
N SER A 13 -7.73 -5.84 -9.14
CA SER A 13 -6.91 -5.24 -8.09
C SER A 13 -7.77 -4.52 -7.05
N ALA A 14 -8.78 -3.78 -7.49
CA ALA A 14 -9.74 -3.11 -6.60
C ALA A 14 -10.53 -4.12 -5.77
N LEU A 15 -10.96 -5.22 -6.35
CA LEU A 15 -11.68 -6.28 -5.64
C LEU A 15 -10.82 -6.89 -4.54
N MET A 16 -9.56 -7.20 -4.83
CA MET A 16 -8.63 -7.73 -3.82
C MET A 16 -8.47 -6.76 -2.66
N THR A 17 -8.33 -5.47 -2.96
CA THR A 17 -8.22 -4.43 -1.94
C THR A 17 -9.47 -4.37 -1.08
N TYR A 18 -10.64 -4.41 -1.72
CA TYR A 18 -11.91 -4.40 -0.99
C TYR A 18 -12.00 -5.59 -0.03
N GLU A 19 -11.69 -6.79 -0.50
CA GLU A 19 -11.73 -7.99 0.34
C GLU A 19 -10.76 -7.91 1.52
N ASN A 20 -9.55 -7.42 1.28
CA ASN A 20 -8.55 -7.25 2.34
C ASN A 20 -8.95 -6.20 3.37
N MET A 21 -9.58 -5.13 2.94
CA MET A 21 -9.84 -3.95 3.78
C MET A 21 -11.25 -3.91 4.35
N ARG A 22 -12.09 -4.85 3.98
CA ARG A 22 -13.51 -4.86 4.33
C ARG A 22 -13.75 -4.71 5.83
N SER A 23 -13.01 -5.44 6.66
CA SER A 23 -13.18 -5.38 8.12
C SER A 23 -12.84 -3.99 8.68
N TYR A 24 -11.86 -3.30 8.09
CA TYR A 24 -11.51 -1.93 8.50
C TYR A 24 -12.61 -0.95 8.09
N TYR A 25 -13.16 -1.10 6.89
CA TYR A 25 -14.25 -0.24 6.43
C TYR A 25 -15.48 -0.41 7.32
N GLU A 26 -15.81 -1.65 7.70
CA GLU A 26 -16.92 -1.93 8.62
C GLU A 26 -16.66 -1.35 10.01
N HIS A 27 -15.43 -1.50 10.53
CA HIS A 27 -15.04 -1.00 11.84
C HIS A 27 -15.19 0.52 11.95
N TYR A 28 -14.80 1.24 10.89
CA TYR A 28 -14.83 2.70 10.87
C TYR A 28 -16.08 3.28 10.20
N ALA A 29 -17.03 2.43 9.83
CA ALA A 29 -18.27 2.83 9.14
C ALA A 29 -17.99 3.62 7.84
N VAL A 30 -16.98 3.18 7.09
CA VAL A 30 -16.64 3.77 5.79
C VAL A 30 -17.41 3.03 4.71
N ASP A 31 -18.16 3.75 3.89
CA ASP A 31 -18.97 3.17 2.82
C ASP A 31 -18.18 3.13 1.51
N TRP A 32 -17.20 2.24 1.44
CA TRP A 32 -16.41 2.02 0.23
C TRP A 32 -16.72 0.66 -0.36
N ASP A 33 -16.93 0.63 -1.69
CA ASP A 33 -17.14 -0.59 -2.45
C ASP A 33 -16.09 -0.70 -3.56
N CYS A 34 -16.10 -1.81 -4.30
CA CYS A 34 -15.13 -2.06 -5.36
C CYS A 34 -15.11 -0.94 -6.42
N SER A 35 -16.28 -0.42 -6.75
CA SER A 35 -16.42 0.61 -7.78
C SER A 35 -15.75 1.91 -7.35
N LYS A 36 -15.96 2.32 -6.11
CA LYS A 36 -15.33 3.53 -5.55
C LYS A 36 -13.82 3.37 -5.43
N ILE A 37 -13.36 2.21 -5.01
CA ILE A 37 -11.93 1.91 -4.92
C ILE A 37 -11.30 1.98 -6.31
N GLU A 38 -11.90 1.34 -7.31
CA GLU A 38 -11.39 1.36 -8.68
C GLU A 38 -11.27 2.79 -9.21
N GLU A 39 -12.27 3.61 -8.96
CA GLU A 39 -12.24 5.02 -9.37
C GLU A 39 -11.10 5.77 -8.70
N GLN A 40 -10.89 5.57 -7.41
CA GLN A 40 -9.84 6.26 -6.64
C GLN A 40 -8.43 5.84 -7.02
N ILE A 41 -8.22 4.57 -7.41
CA ILE A 41 -6.89 4.06 -7.71
C ILE A 41 -6.50 4.23 -9.18
N ARG A 42 -7.44 4.59 -10.04
CA ARG A 42 -7.23 4.63 -11.49
C ARG A 42 -6.04 5.49 -11.92
N ASP A 43 -5.86 6.65 -11.30
CA ASP A 43 -4.83 7.60 -11.66
C ASP A 43 -3.53 7.42 -10.88
N LEU A 44 -3.45 6.40 -10.05
CA LEU A 44 -2.25 6.08 -9.30
C LEU A 44 -1.29 5.22 -10.14
N VAL A 45 -0.05 5.16 -9.70
CA VAL A 45 0.92 4.20 -10.26
C VAL A 45 0.64 2.86 -9.61
N ASN A 46 0.12 1.92 -10.39
CA ASN A 46 -0.36 0.62 -9.90
C ASN A 46 0.57 -0.52 -10.32
N PHE A 47 1.03 -1.30 -9.35
CA PHE A 47 1.80 -2.53 -9.58
C PHE A 47 1.14 -3.70 -8.90
N ASP A 48 1.18 -4.86 -9.55
CA ASP A 48 0.83 -6.14 -8.95
C ASP A 48 2.07 -6.77 -8.32
N LEU A 49 1.87 -7.41 -7.19
CA LEU A 49 2.85 -8.26 -6.53
C LEU A 49 2.57 -9.69 -7.00
N LEU A 50 3.55 -10.33 -7.63
CA LEU A 50 3.38 -11.66 -8.20
C LEU A 50 4.22 -12.70 -7.47
N LEU A 51 3.62 -13.86 -7.23
CA LEU A 51 4.30 -15.04 -6.74
C LEU A 51 4.02 -16.17 -7.71
N LYS A 52 5.05 -16.64 -8.42
CA LYS A 52 4.92 -17.71 -9.43
C LYS A 52 3.85 -17.39 -10.48
N GLY A 53 3.78 -16.13 -10.89
CA GLY A 53 2.82 -15.68 -11.90
C GLY A 53 1.42 -15.39 -11.37
N GLU A 54 1.16 -15.62 -10.10
CA GLU A 54 -0.12 -15.32 -9.46
C GLU A 54 -0.10 -13.99 -8.74
N VAL A 55 -1.13 -13.17 -8.90
CA VAL A 55 -1.24 -11.89 -8.20
C VAL A 55 -1.56 -12.16 -6.74
N VAL A 56 -0.66 -11.74 -5.84
CA VAL A 56 -0.81 -11.94 -4.40
C VAL A 56 -0.82 -10.62 -3.62
N GLY A 57 -0.72 -9.50 -4.30
CA GLY A 57 -0.76 -8.20 -3.65
C GLY A 57 -0.74 -7.06 -4.66
N ALA A 58 -0.69 -5.85 -4.14
CA ALA A 58 -0.64 -4.64 -4.96
C ALA A 58 0.09 -3.52 -4.24
N ILE A 59 0.74 -2.66 -5.03
CA ILE A 59 1.32 -1.41 -4.57
C ILE A 59 0.71 -0.29 -5.39
N ARG A 60 0.35 0.82 -4.73
CA ARG A 60 -0.15 2.00 -5.44
C ARG A 60 0.53 3.24 -4.90
N LEU A 61 1.11 4.00 -5.82
CA LEU A 61 1.94 5.15 -5.49
C LEU A 61 1.40 6.41 -6.15
N ALA A 62 1.57 7.54 -5.46
CA ALA A 62 1.36 8.86 -6.02
C ALA A 62 2.63 9.67 -5.75
N PHE A 63 3.10 10.39 -6.76
CA PHE A 63 4.33 11.17 -6.64
C PHE A 63 4.02 12.66 -6.65
N ASP A 64 4.69 13.41 -5.78
CA ASP A 64 4.76 14.86 -5.88
C ASP A 64 6.24 15.26 -6.05
N ASN A 65 6.57 16.56 -5.94
CA ASN A 65 7.92 17.03 -6.21
C ASN A 65 8.97 16.47 -5.26
N ASP A 66 8.59 16.23 -4.00
CA ASP A 66 9.53 15.86 -2.94
C ASP A 66 9.30 14.47 -2.37
N SER A 67 8.11 13.92 -2.57
CA SER A 67 7.67 12.73 -1.86
C SER A 67 7.03 11.71 -2.77
N CYS A 68 7.09 10.47 -2.34
CA CYS A 68 6.29 9.38 -2.88
C CYS A 68 5.29 8.97 -1.80
N TYR A 69 4.02 9.01 -2.12
CA TYR A 69 2.96 8.60 -1.20
C TYR A 69 2.55 7.17 -1.53
N VAL A 70 2.70 6.27 -0.56
CA VAL A 70 2.22 4.89 -0.69
C VAL A 70 0.73 4.90 -0.33
N ARG A 71 -0.12 4.95 -1.36
CA ARG A 71 -1.57 4.99 -1.18
C ARG A 71 -2.11 3.64 -0.75
N ASP A 72 -1.55 2.56 -1.29
CA ASP A 72 -1.90 1.20 -0.92
C ASP A 72 -0.69 0.30 -0.96
N LEU A 73 -0.61 -0.57 0.02
CA LEU A 73 0.30 -1.70 0.04
C LEU A 73 -0.53 -2.87 0.55
N GLN A 74 -0.91 -3.75 -0.36
CA GLN A 74 -1.82 -4.86 -0.08
C GLN A 74 -1.13 -6.19 -0.30
N VAL A 75 -1.34 -7.12 0.62
CA VAL A 75 -0.97 -8.53 0.45
C VAL A 75 -2.23 -9.33 0.70
N SER A 76 -2.58 -10.24 -0.20
CA SER A 76 -3.80 -11.02 -0.08
C SER A 76 -3.78 -11.86 1.21
N HIS A 77 -4.96 -12.13 1.75
CA HIS A 77 -5.14 -12.76 3.07
C HIS A 77 -4.31 -14.01 3.27
N HIS A 78 -4.29 -14.90 2.26
CA HIS A 78 -3.57 -16.16 2.35
C HIS A 78 -2.05 -16.04 2.25
N HIS A 79 -1.54 -14.85 1.92
CA HIS A 79 -0.12 -14.61 1.72
C HIS A 79 0.49 -13.66 2.75
N GLN A 80 -0.29 -13.25 3.75
CA GLN A 80 0.19 -12.41 4.83
C GLN A 80 1.10 -13.17 5.78
N ASN A 81 1.91 -12.45 6.55
CA ASN A 81 2.86 -12.99 7.53
C ASN A 81 3.95 -13.88 6.92
N LYS A 82 4.33 -13.63 5.67
CA LYS A 82 5.37 -14.38 4.94
C LYS A 82 6.49 -13.47 4.43
N GLY A 83 6.54 -12.22 4.91
CA GLY A 83 7.58 -11.27 4.49
C GLY A 83 7.26 -10.53 3.19
N PHE A 84 6.12 -10.76 2.57
CA PHE A 84 5.76 -10.12 1.29
C PHE A 84 5.49 -8.64 1.45
N GLY A 85 4.92 -8.21 2.59
CA GLY A 85 4.73 -6.80 2.88
C GLY A 85 6.03 -6.03 2.96
N ALA A 86 7.05 -6.61 3.61
CA ALA A 86 8.38 -6.01 3.68
C ALA A 86 9.03 -5.92 2.30
N ALA A 87 8.88 -6.95 1.47
CA ALA A 87 9.41 -6.95 0.10
C ALA A 87 8.71 -5.89 -0.75
N ALA A 88 7.40 -5.76 -0.62
CA ALA A 88 6.62 -4.74 -1.33
C ALA A 88 7.05 -3.32 -0.90
N LEU A 89 7.28 -3.13 0.39
CA LEU A 89 7.72 -1.83 0.91
C LEU A 89 9.13 -1.47 0.39
N ALA A 90 10.03 -2.46 0.32
CA ALA A 90 11.35 -2.26 -0.27
C ALA A 90 11.26 -1.84 -1.75
N GLU A 91 10.32 -2.40 -2.49
CA GLU A 91 10.07 -2.00 -3.88
C GLU A 91 9.56 -0.56 -3.96
N CYS A 92 8.68 -0.16 -3.04
CA CYS A 92 8.23 1.23 -2.97
C CYS A 92 9.41 2.19 -2.75
N GLU A 93 10.34 1.85 -1.86
CA GLU A 93 11.52 2.67 -1.62
C GLU A 93 12.39 2.75 -2.86
N ARG A 94 12.60 1.62 -3.55
CA ARG A 94 13.39 1.58 -4.78
C ARG A 94 12.79 2.48 -5.85
N LEU A 95 11.48 2.39 -6.06
CA LEU A 95 10.76 3.21 -7.05
C LEU A 95 10.83 4.70 -6.68
N ALA A 96 10.69 5.03 -5.39
CA ALA A 96 10.78 6.41 -4.93
C ALA A 96 12.17 6.99 -5.16
N ILE A 97 13.21 6.26 -4.80
CA ILE A 97 14.60 6.70 -5.01
C ILE A 97 14.87 6.89 -6.50
N ASN A 98 14.44 5.96 -7.35
CA ASN A 98 14.64 6.04 -8.78
C ASN A 98 13.91 7.24 -9.42
N SER A 99 12.82 7.68 -8.82
CA SER A 99 12.08 8.85 -9.30
C SER A 99 12.65 10.18 -8.80
N GLY A 100 13.69 10.13 -7.96
CA GLY A 100 14.32 11.32 -7.41
C GLY A 100 13.65 11.89 -6.17
N THR A 101 12.68 11.19 -5.58
CA THR A 101 12.05 11.63 -4.34
C THR A 101 12.90 11.19 -3.15
N ASN A 102 12.86 11.95 -2.07
CA ASN A 102 13.67 11.68 -0.88
C ASN A 102 12.86 11.32 0.36
N ARG A 103 11.54 11.15 0.20
CA ARG A 103 10.65 10.84 1.32
C ARG A 103 9.54 9.92 0.88
N LEU A 104 9.30 8.88 1.67
CA LEU A 104 8.09 8.06 1.57
C LEU A 104 7.09 8.50 2.62
N LYS A 105 5.83 8.60 2.21
CA LYS A 105 4.72 8.89 3.11
C LYS A 105 3.65 7.82 2.96
N LEU A 106 2.93 7.55 4.03
CA LEU A 106 1.79 6.65 3.99
C LEU A 106 0.81 6.98 5.10
N ARG A 107 -0.36 6.38 4.99
CA ARG A 107 -1.39 6.44 6.01
C ARG A 107 -1.84 5.02 6.30
N VAL A 108 -1.95 4.66 7.55
CA VAL A 108 -2.34 3.31 7.97
C VAL A 108 -3.42 3.40 9.04
N PHE A 109 -4.43 2.53 8.96
CA PHE A 109 -5.43 2.44 10.01
C PHE A 109 -4.77 2.11 11.34
N ARG A 110 -5.17 2.81 12.41
CA ARG A 110 -4.57 2.64 13.73
C ARG A 110 -4.67 1.22 14.25
N ILE A 111 -5.70 0.48 13.87
CA ILE A 111 -5.90 -0.90 14.31
C ILE A 111 -5.21 -1.92 13.40
N SER A 112 -4.59 -1.48 12.30
CA SER A 112 -3.95 -2.39 11.37
C SER A 112 -2.62 -2.92 11.92
N PRO A 113 -2.37 -4.23 11.83
CA PRO A 113 -1.07 -4.78 12.20
C PRO A 113 0.07 -4.31 11.28
N ALA A 114 -0.24 -3.75 10.12
CA ALA A 114 0.75 -3.20 9.20
C ALA A 114 1.55 -2.04 9.83
N TYR A 115 0.98 -1.35 10.81
CA TYR A 115 1.69 -0.32 11.57
C TYR A 115 3.04 -0.83 12.08
N LYS A 116 3.08 -2.04 12.61
CA LYS A 116 4.32 -2.65 13.14
C LYS A 116 5.38 -2.83 12.06
N LEU A 117 4.96 -3.23 10.86
CA LEU A 117 5.85 -3.35 9.71
C LEU A 117 6.49 -2.00 9.39
N TYR A 118 5.71 -0.95 9.36
CA TYR A 118 6.22 0.38 9.03
C TYR A 118 7.19 0.89 10.08
N VAL A 119 6.89 0.71 11.36
CA VAL A 119 7.80 1.09 12.45
C VAL A 119 9.13 0.32 12.33
N ARG A 120 9.08 -1.00 12.09
CA ARG A 120 10.30 -1.80 11.91
C ARG A 120 11.12 -1.34 10.71
N SER A 121 10.44 -0.81 9.70
CA SER A 121 11.08 -0.38 8.46
C SER A 121 11.63 1.05 8.53
N GLY A 122 11.52 1.71 9.68
CA GLY A 122 12.09 3.03 9.90
C GLY A 122 11.13 4.20 9.73
N PHE A 123 9.84 3.94 9.54
CA PHE A 123 8.84 5.01 9.49
C PHE A 123 8.55 5.56 10.87
N VAL A 124 8.25 6.85 10.92
CA VAL A 124 7.83 7.54 12.14
C VAL A 124 6.42 8.11 11.95
N VAL A 125 5.70 8.23 13.06
CA VAL A 125 4.37 8.86 13.05
C VAL A 125 4.55 10.37 13.06
N ASP A 126 4.03 11.04 12.02
CA ASP A 126 4.04 12.50 11.93
C ASP A 126 2.81 13.12 12.58
N SER A 127 1.66 12.47 12.41
CA SER A 127 0.40 12.91 12.99
C SER A 127 -0.57 11.74 13.04
N GLU A 128 -1.66 11.91 13.78
CA GLU A 128 -2.72 10.90 13.86
C GLU A 128 -4.09 11.54 14.02
N ASP A 129 -5.11 10.82 13.61
CA ASP A 129 -6.50 11.17 13.85
C ASP A 129 -7.23 9.95 14.46
N GLU A 130 -8.56 9.97 14.44
CA GLU A 130 -9.34 8.88 15.02
C GLU A 130 -9.18 7.55 14.29
N ARG A 131 -8.83 7.58 13.00
CA ARG A 131 -8.76 6.40 12.14
C ARG A 131 -7.35 6.00 11.77
N PHE A 132 -6.45 6.98 11.56
CA PHE A 132 -5.18 6.75 10.88
C PHE A 132 -3.98 7.29 11.65
N TYR A 133 -2.84 6.64 11.42
CA TYR A 133 -1.52 7.23 11.60
C TYR A 133 -1.03 7.71 10.25
N ASN A 134 -0.52 8.94 10.19
CA ASN A 134 0.20 9.45 9.04
C ASN A 134 1.68 9.30 9.32
N MET A 135 2.38 8.57 8.49
CA MET A 135 3.77 8.18 8.73
C MET A 135 4.66 8.58 7.57
N SER A 136 5.93 8.77 7.86
CA SER A 136 6.92 9.04 6.82
C SER A 136 8.28 8.44 7.15
N LYS A 137 9.09 8.31 6.11
CA LYS A 137 10.48 7.85 6.19
C LYS A 137 11.32 8.66 5.22
N MET A 138 12.43 9.20 5.69
CA MET A 138 13.41 9.85 4.82
C MET A 138 14.23 8.79 4.10
N LEU A 139 14.44 9.00 2.81
CA LEU A 139 15.24 8.13 1.97
C LEU A 139 16.61 8.76 1.78
N SER A 140 17.64 7.99 1.90
CA SER A 140 19.00 8.49 1.75
C SER A 140 19.49 8.50 0.31
#